data_83e442ceabf9f90d7e886f9f482e8838
#
_entry.id   83e442ceabf9f90d7e886f9f482e8838
#
_cell.length_a   1.000
_cell.length_b   1.000
_cell.length_c   1.000
_cell.angle_alpha   90.00
_cell.angle_beta   90.00
_cell.angle_gamma   90.00
#
_symmetry.space_group_name_H-M   'P 1'
#
loop_
_entity.id
_entity.type
_entity.pdbx_description
1 polymer ?
#
loop_
_entity_poly.entity_id
_entity_poly.type
_entity_poly.pdbx_seq_one_letter_code
_entity_poly.pdbx_strand_id
1 'polypeptide(L)'
;RLGKVTDGNTVSDFDKEEIKRKCSISTTLVPVVWGKNKINVLDTPGMFDFVGEAQEAASAADAAVIVVSGKAGVQVGTQKAWELCEKYNLPRMIFVTEMDQDDVSYREVVEQLTELYGKRIAPLHMPLRENGKFVGYINIVKNKGRRYIEKDKKEECPIPDYSVEYLEKYRETLMESVAETSEEFMDRYFGGEEFSVAEISAALAMNVGDGTIVPVCMGSPVNLQGVSNLLDDICGYFPDPSTRPCAGINLNTNEIFEANYDFAKPKSATIFKTIVDPFLGKYS
;
A
#
# COMPACT_ATOMS: atom_id res chain seq x y z
N ARG A 1 16.01 4.42 -13.61
CA ARG A 1 16.91 5.43 -13.03
C ARG A 1 16.37 5.85 -11.67
N LEU A 2 17.20 5.80 -10.64
CA LEU A 2 16.85 6.32 -9.32
C LEU A 2 17.00 7.84 -9.32
N GLY A 3 15.92 8.57 -9.10
CA GLY A 3 15.91 10.02 -8.95
C GLY A 3 15.84 10.44 -7.48
N LYS A 4 16.11 11.72 -7.23
CA LYS A 4 15.93 12.37 -5.92
C LYS A 4 15.12 13.65 -6.10
N VAL A 5 14.17 13.89 -5.19
CA VAL A 5 13.37 15.12 -5.18
C VAL A 5 14.26 16.37 -5.08
N THR A 6 15.30 16.30 -4.21
CA THR A 6 16.26 17.40 -4.04
C THR A 6 17.01 17.76 -5.32
N ASP A 7 17.24 16.77 -6.20
CA ASP A 7 17.98 16.93 -7.44
C ASP A 7 17.04 17.27 -8.62
N GLY A 8 15.71 17.29 -8.41
CA GLY A 8 14.70 17.55 -9.43
C GLY A 8 14.73 16.57 -10.59
N ASN A 9 15.03 15.30 -10.34
CA ASN A 9 15.22 14.29 -11.37
C ASN A 9 14.44 12.99 -11.11
N THR A 10 13.37 13.07 -10.33
CA THR A 10 12.41 11.97 -10.15
C THR A 10 11.67 11.66 -11.45
N VAL A 11 11.09 10.49 -11.55
CA VAL A 11 10.34 10.06 -12.75
C VAL A 11 8.93 10.66 -12.75
N SER A 12 8.33 10.87 -11.58
CA SER A 12 6.97 11.37 -11.43
C SER A 12 6.88 12.88 -11.49
N ASP A 13 7.83 13.61 -10.88
CA ASP A 13 7.83 15.08 -10.84
C ASP A 13 8.71 15.64 -11.97
N PHE A 14 8.19 15.75 -13.17
CA PHE A 14 8.92 16.21 -14.35
C PHE A 14 8.51 17.61 -14.82
N ASP A 15 7.41 18.15 -14.32
CA ASP A 15 7.01 19.52 -14.61
C ASP A 15 7.96 20.53 -13.95
N LYS A 16 8.20 21.68 -14.62
CA LYS A 16 9.10 22.71 -14.13
C LYS A 16 8.70 23.29 -12.78
N GLU A 17 7.39 23.41 -12.52
CA GLU A 17 6.89 23.88 -11.23
C GLU A 17 7.03 22.84 -10.15
N GLU A 18 6.84 21.54 -10.43
CA GLU A 18 7.09 20.43 -9.51
C GLU A 18 8.57 20.39 -9.09
N ILE A 19 9.47 20.45 -10.07
CA ILE A 19 10.92 20.50 -9.83
C ILE A 19 11.31 21.72 -8.98
N LYS A 20 10.74 22.90 -9.28
CA LYS A 20 11.01 24.13 -8.54
C LYS A 20 10.48 24.08 -7.11
N ARG A 21 9.28 23.57 -6.91
CA ARG A 21 8.63 23.45 -5.60
C ARG A 21 9.07 22.22 -4.82
N LYS A 22 9.71 21.26 -5.47
CA LYS A 22 10.13 19.96 -4.90
C LYS A 22 8.94 19.17 -4.33
N CYS A 23 7.82 19.23 -5.01
CA CYS A 23 6.61 18.49 -4.66
C CYS A 23 5.78 18.23 -5.90
N SER A 24 5.02 17.14 -5.89
CA SER A 24 4.05 16.79 -6.93
C SER A 24 2.90 17.81 -6.95
N ILE A 25 2.46 18.19 -8.15
CA ILE A 25 1.32 19.08 -8.40
C ILE A 25 0.23 18.33 -9.15
N SER A 26 0.62 17.40 -10.02
CA SER A 26 -0.28 16.65 -10.87
C SER A 26 -0.06 15.14 -10.69
N THR A 27 -1.12 14.38 -10.84
CA THR A 27 -1.02 12.90 -10.79
C THR A 27 -0.25 12.38 -11.99
N THR A 28 0.75 11.56 -11.74
CA THR A 28 1.60 10.94 -12.76
C THR A 28 1.43 9.42 -12.77
N LEU A 29 1.28 8.85 -13.96
CA LEU A 29 1.23 7.42 -14.17
C LEU A 29 2.64 6.84 -14.34
N VAL A 30 3.05 5.99 -13.42
CA VAL A 30 4.37 5.31 -13.42
C VAL A 30 4.17 3.80 -13.51
N PRO A 31 4.40 3.16 -14.67
CA PRO A 31 4.30 1.72 -14.79
C PRO A 31 5.54 1.02 -14.21
N VAL A 32 5.32 0.00 -13.41
CA VAL A 32 6.34 -0.85 -12.79
C VAL A 32 6.08 -2.29 -13.16
N VAL A 33 7.09 -3.00 -13.64
CA VAL A 33 7.03 -4.46 -13.84
C VAL A 33 7.71 -5.12 -12.65
N TRP A 34 6.96 -5.95 -11.91
CA TRP A 34 7.46 -6.68 -10.76
C TRP A 34 7.08 -8.16 -10.83
N GLY A 35 8.06 -9.02 -10.97
CA GLY A 35 7.83 -10.44 -11.24
C GLY A 35 7.03 -10.65 -12.54
N LYS A 36 5.84 -11.21 -12.42
CA LYS A 36 4.90 -11.43 -13.53
C LYS A 36 3.83 -10.35 -13.64
N ASN A 37 3.82 -9.40 -12.71
CA ASN A 37 2.78 -8.39 -12.60
C ASN A 37 3.25 -7.06 -13.21
N LYS A 38 2.30 -6.32 -13.78
CA LYS A 38 2.45 -4.92 -14.15
C LYS A 38 1.63 -4.09 -13.17
N ILE A 39 2.30 -3.25 -12.41
CA ILE A 39 1.69 -2.32 -11.47
C ILE A 39 1.68 -0.95 -12.14
N ASN A 40 0.51 -0.35 -12.31
CA ASN A 40 0.37 1.02 -12.77
C ASN A 40 0.19 1.92 -11.53
N VAL A 41 1.25 2.60 -11.15
CA VAL A 41 1.24 3.50 -9.99
C VAL A 41 0.72 4.87 -10.44
N LEU A 42 -0.33 5.35 -9.80
CA LEU A 42 -0.79 6.73 -9.90
C LEU A 42 -0.18 7.49 -8.72
N ASP A 43 0.92 8.19 -8.97
CA ASP A 43 1.60 9.01 -7.97
C ASP A 43 0.88 10.35 -7.83
N THR A 44 0.26 10.57 -6.67
CA THR A 44 -0.64 11.70 -6.41
C THR A 44 0.02 12.78 -5.56
N PRO A 45 -0.31 14.07 -5.78
CA PRO A 45 0.12 15.14 -4.89
C PRO A 45 -0.37 14.93 -3.45
N GLY A 46 0.51 15.19 -2.48
CA GLY A 46 0.17 15.13 -1.05
C GLY A 46 -0.36 16.45 -0.48
N MET A 47 -0.20 17.59 -1.20
CA MET A 47 -0.66 18.89 -0.74
C MET A 47 -2.16 19.06 -0.96
N PHE A 48 -2.85 19.66 0.03
CA PHE A 48 -4.31 19.85 -0.01
C PHE A 48 -4.79 20.75 -1.16
N ASP A 49 -3.93 21.66 -1.64
CA ASP A 49 -4.22 22.49 -2.81
C ASP A 49 -4.51 21.68 -4.07
N PHE A 50 -3.99 20.45 -4.14
CA PHE A 50 -4.10 19.56 -5.29
C PHE A 50 -4.97 18.33 -5.00
N VAL A 51 -5.90 18.41 -4.03
CA VAL A 51 -6.76 17.28 -3.64
C VAL A 51 -7.61 16.74 -4.80
N GLY A 52 -7.94 17.56 -5.79
CA GLY A 52 -8.65 17.13 -7.00
C GLY A 52 -7.90 16.05 -7.76
N GLU A 53 -6.59 16.18 -7.89
CA GLU A 53 -5.71 15.18 -8.54
C GLU A 53 -5.76 13.82 -7.80
N ALA A 54 -5.73 13.86 -6.47
CA ALA A 54 -5.85 12.63 -5.67
C ALA A 54 -7.25 11.98 -5.82
N GLN A 55 -8.32 12.78 -5.95
CA GLN A 55 -9.67 12.27 -6.18
C GLN A 55 -9.82 11.64 -7.57
N GLU A 56 -9.27 12.27 -8.59
CA GLU A 56 -9.24 11.72 -9.96
C GLU A 56 -8.53 10.35 -9.98
N ALA A 57 -7.33 10.30 -9.40
CA ALA A 57 -6.57 9.06 -9.31
C ALA A 57 -7.32 7.96 -8.54
N ALA A 58 -7.91 8.28 -7.39
CA ALA A 58 -8.66 7.33 -6.57
C ALA A 58 -9.90 6.78 -7.30
N SER A 59 -10.53 7.59 -8.17
CA SER A 59 -11.68 7.13 -8.97
C SER A 59 -11.30 6.06 -10.00
N ALA A 60 -10.05 6.04 -10.43
CA ALA A 60 -9.52 5.11 -11.44
C ALA A 60 -8.70 3.97 -10.85
N ALA A 61 -8.23 4.10 -9.60
CA ALA A 61 -7.39 3.10 -8.96
C ALA A 61 -8.19 1.88 -8.50
N ASP A 62 -7.53 0.73 -8.46
CA ASP A 62 -8.09 -0.53 -7.95
C ASP A 62 -7.72 -0.76 -6.48
N ALA A 63 -6.68 -0.11 -6.00
CA ALA A 63 -6.23 -0.15 -4.61
C ALA A 63 -5.40 1.10 -4.30
N ALA A 64 -5.12 1.35 -3.02
CA ALA A 64 -4.37 2.51 -2.57
C ALA A 64 -3.25 2.15 -1.58
N VAL A 65 -2.11 2.81 -1.71
CA VAL A 65 -1.06 2.82 -0.68
C VAL A 65 -1.04 4.20 -0.02
N ILE A 66 -1.40 4.26 1.26
CA ILE A 66 -1.35 5.47 2.06
C ILE A 66 0.05 5.60 2.66
N VAL A 67 0.79 6.61 2.25
CA VAL A 67 2.15 6.86 2.74
C VAL A 67 2.09 7.73 3.98
N VAL A 68 2.71 7.27 5.07
CA VAL A 68 2.77 7.96 6.36
C VAL A 68 4.21 8.22 6.72
N SER A 69 4.54 9.46 7.09
CA SER A 69 5.85 9.79 7.62
C SER A 69 6.07 9.13 8.97
N GLY A 70 7.11 8.32 9.09
CA GLY A 70 7.48 7.70 10.36
C GLY A 70 7.89 8.72 11.42
N LYS A 71 8.37 9.89 11.01
CA LYS A 71 8.75 10.98 11.89
C LYS A 71 7.57 11.84 12.34
N ALA A 72 6.68 12.18 11.41
CA ALA A 72 5.53 13.04 11.70
C ALA A 72 4.32 12.26 12.26
N GLY A 73 4.29 10.94 12.10
CA GLY A 73 3.16 10.12 12.51
C GLY A 73 1.91 10.34 11.65
N VAL A 74 0.76 9.99 12.21
CA VAL A 74 -0.53 10.16 11.53
C VAL A 74 -0.92 11.63 11.51
N GLN A 75 -1.21 12.14 10.32
CA GLN A 75 -1.58 13.53 10.09
C GLN A 75 -2.94 13.65 9.42
N VAL A 76 -3.45 14.88 9.28
CA VAL A 76 -4.71 15.18 8.59
C VAL A 76 -4.72 14.61 7.16
N GLY A 77 -3.56 14.64 6.47
CA GLY A 77 -3.41 14.04 5.14
C GLY A 77 -3.68 12.53 5.13
N THR A 78 -3.23 11.82 6.16
CA THR A 78 -3.48 10.38 6.34
C THR A 78 -4.98 10.10 6.49
N GLN A 79 -5.67 10.89 7.33
CA GLN A 79 -7.11 10.75 7.55
C GLN A 79 -7.91 11.03 6.26
N LYS A 80 -7.55 12.09 5.51
CA LYS A 80 -8.19 12.40 4.22
C LYS A 80 -7.95 11.34 3.17
N ALA A 81 -6.75 10.76 3.11
CA ALA A 81 -6.46 9.64 2.21
C ALA A 81 -7.29 8.40 2.58
N TRP A 82 -7.45 8.16 3.89
CA TRP A 82 -8.32 7.09 4.37
C TRP A 82 -9.79 7.31 3.97
N GLU A 83 -10.34 8.50 4.23
CA GLU A 83 -11.70 8.89 3.83
C GLU A 83 -11.92 8.74 2.31
N LEU A 84 -10.89 9.07 1.52
CA LEU A 84 -10.92 8.92 0.08
C LEU A 84 -11.01 7.44 -0.34
N CYS A 85 -10.25 6.57 0.33
CA CYS A 85 -10.34 5.12 0.13
C CYS A 85 -11.72 4.56 0.52
N GLU A 86 -12.32 5.03 1.63
CA GLU A 86 -13.68 4.66 2.01
C GLU A 86 -14.69 5.11 0.93
N LYS A 87 -14.59 6.35 0.47
CA LYS A 87 -15.49 6.91 -0.55
C LYS A 87 -15.52 6.09 -1.83
N TYR A 88 -14.37 5.61 -2.28
CA TYR A 88 -14.23 4.84 -3.53
C TYR A 88 -14.17 3.32 -3.30
N ASN A 89 -14.38 2.88 -2.05
CA ASN A 89 -14.30 1.47 -1.65
C ASN A 89 -13.00 0.80 -2.14
N LEU A 90 -11.86 1.46 -1.88
CA LEU A 90 -10.55 0.96 -2.29
C LEU A 90 -9.95 0.07 -1.21
N PRO A 91 -9.53 -1.15 -1.54
CA PRO A 91 -8.53 -1.87 -0.77
C PRO A 91 -7.33 -0.99 -0.51
N ARG A 92 -6.79 -1.03 0.70
CA ARG A 92 -5.71 -0.10 1.07
C ARG A 92 -4.63 -0.78 1.90
N MET A 93 -3.43 -0.22 1.82
CA MET A 93 -2.26 -0.58 2.59
C MET A 93 -1.59 0.69 3.09
N ILE A 94 -0.96 0.65 4.25
CA ILE A 94 -0.18 1.77 4.78
C ILE A 94 1.30 1.47 4.63
N PHE A 95 2.06 2.45 4.16
CA PHE A 95 3.51 2.38 4.11
C PHE A 95 4.12 3.49 4.98
N VAL A 96 4.77 3.09 6.07
CA VAL A 96 5.49 4.00 6.97
C VAL A 96 6.89 4.22 6.42
N THR A 97 7.18 5.44 6.01
CA THR A 97 8.47 5.84 5.41
C THR A 97 9.43 6.45 6.45
N GLU A 98 10.61 6.88 5.99
CA GLU A 98 11.64 7.55 6.83
C GLU A 98 12.23 6.69 7.95
N MET A 99 12.16 5.36 7.83
CA MET A 99 12.68 4.45 8.85
C MET A 99 14.18 4.59 9.13
N ASP A 100 14.92 5.22 8.22
CA ASP A 100 16.34 5.55 8.35
C ASP A 100 16.63 6.75 9.25
N GLN A 101 15.62 7.53 9.61
CA GLN A 101 15.77 8.67 10.53
C GLN A 101 15.88 8.21 11.98
N ASP A 102 16.63 8.95 12.80
CA ASP A 102 16.93 8.56 14.19
C ASP A 102 15.70 8.65 15.11
N ASP A 103 14.83 9.63 14.90
CA ASP A 103 13.68 9.93 15.78
C ASP A 103 12.37 9.27 15.31
N VAL A 104 12.44 8.14 14.60
CA VAL A 104 11.26 7.45 14.10
C VAL A 104 10.84 6.32 15.03
N SER A 105 9.62 6.40 15.56
CA SER A 105 8.97 5.34 16.30
C SER A 105 7.86 4.68 15.48
N TYR A 106 8.18 3.58 14.81
CA TYR A 106 7.19 2.79 14.07
C TYR A 106 6.03 2.34 14.96
N ARG A 107 6.34 1.96 16.18
CA ARG A 107 5.36 1.54 17.19
C ARG A 107 4.32 2.62 17.45
N GLU A 108 4.75 3.85 17.71
CA GLU A 108 3.84 4.97 17.96
C GLU A 108 2.94 5.25 16.77
N VAL A 109 3.47 5.14 15.55
CA VAL A 109 2.65 5.28 14.31
C VAL A 109 1.59 4.18 14.25
N VAL A 110 1.94 2.92 14.53
CA VAL A 110 0.98 1.81 14.54
C VAL A 110 -0.06 1.98 15.65
N GLU A 111 0.34 2.45 16.84
CA GLU A 111 -0.58 2.74 17.94
C GLU A 111 -1.57 3.86 17.58
N GLN A 112 -1.12 4.97 16.96
CA GLN A 112 -1.97 6.05 16.45
C GLN A 112 -2.96 5.55 15.39
N LEU A 113 -2.49 4.73 14.44
CA LEU A 113 -3.35 4.12 13.43
C LEU A 113 -4.40 3.20 14.05
N THR A 114 -4.00 2.40 15.03
CA THR A 114 -4.91 1.48 15.72
C THR A 114 -5.95 2.22 16.57
N GLU A 115 -5.57 3.34 17.20
CA GLU A 115 -6.50 4.20 17.92
C GLU A 115 -7.58 4.78 17.01
N LEU A 116 -7.21 5.19 15.78
CA LEU A 116 -8.14 5.79 14.82
C LEU A 116 -8.98 4.78 14.05
N TYR A 117 -8.41 3.63 13.68
CA TYR A 117 -9.01 2.70 12.72
C TYR A 117 -9.27 1.30 13.29
N GLY A 118 -8.89 1.08 14.55
CA GLY A 118 -9.20 -0.14 15.29
C GLY A 118 -8.45 -1.38 14.83
N LYS A 119 -9.09 -2.53 14.98
CA LYS A 119 -8.54 -3.86 14.68
C LYS A 119 -8.19 -4.11 13.20
N ARG A 120 -8.62 -3.24 12.31
CA ARG A 120 -8.25 -3.34 10.86
C ARG A 120 -6.76 -3.18 10.62
N ILE A 121 -6.05 -2.49 11.51
CA ILE A 121 -4.62 -2.21 11.36
C ILE A 121 -3.80 -3.45 11.69
N ALA A 122 -3.14 -4.00 10.68
CA ALA A 122 -2.36 -5.22 10.78
C ALA A 122 -0.93 -5.03 10.28
N PRO A 123 0.05 -4.84 11.17
CA PRO A 123 1.46 -4.78 10.77
C PRO A 123 1.90 -6.11 10.14
N LEU A 124 2.47 -6.03 8.93
CA LEU A 124 3.10 -7.18 8.25
C LEU A 124 4.60 -7.24 8.50
N HIS A 125 5.20 -6.09 8.78
CA HIS A 125 6.63 -5.96 9.03
C HIS A 125 6.87 -5.11 10.27
N MET A 126 7.88 -5.48 11.06
CA MET A 126 8.39 -4.69 12.18
C MET A 126 9.83 -4.26 11.88
N PRO A 127 10.26 -3.04 12.25
CA PRO A 127 11.64 -2.63 12.06
C PRO A 127 12.60 -3.39 12.97
N LEU A 128 13.71 -3.80 12.42
CA LEU A 128 14.86 -4.29 13.17
C LEU A 128 15.86 -3.14 13.31
N ARG A 129 16.19 -2.81 14.55
CA ARG A 129 17.12 -1.73 14.86
C ARG A 129 18.30 -2.23 15.69
N GLU A 130 19.50 -1.74 15.36
CA GLU A 130 20.72 -1.99 16.12
C GLU A 130 21.37 -0.65 16.45
N ASN A 131 21.63 -0.41 17.72
CA ASN A 131 22.18 0.87 18.18
C ASN A 131 21.36 2.09 17.68
N GLY A 132 20.03 1.96 17.65
CA GLY A 132 19.10 2.97 17.14
C GLY A 132 18.93 3.01 15.62
N LYS A 133 19.85 2.41 14.85
CA LYS A 133 19.81 2.44 13.37
C LYS A 133 18.89 1.36 12.80
N PHE A 134 18.13 1.72 11.78
CA PHE A 134 17.33 0.79 11.01
C PHE A 134 18.22 -0.12 10.15
N VAL A 135 18.26 -1.40 10.46
CA VAL A 135 19.15 -2.38 9.82
C VAL A 135 18.41 -3.51 9.11
N GLY A 136 17.11 -3.61 9.30
CA GLY A 136 16.34 -4.71 8.74
C GLY A 136 14.88 -4.71 9.17
N TYR A 137 14.23 -5.84 9.03
CA TYR A 137 12.83 -6.01 9.43
C TYR A 137 12.55 -7.43 9.89
N ILE A 138 11.50 -7.59 10.68
CA ILE A 138 10.90 -8.87 11.02
C ILE A 138 9.62 -9.01 10.18
N ASN A 139 9.52 -10.08 9.40
CA ASN A 139 8.30 -10.43 8.69
C ASN A 139 7.39 -11.19 9.63
N ILE A 140 6.24 -10.60 9.98
CA ILE A 140 5.31 -11.13 10.98
C ILE A 140 4.59 -12.38 10.46
N VAL A 141 4.21 -12.39 9.18
CA VAL A 141 3.54 -13.53 8.53
C VAL A 141 4.43 -14.76 8.56
N LYS A 142 5.70 -14.59 8.17
CA LYS A 142 6.69 -15.69 8.07
C LYS A 142 7.42 -15.96 9.39
N ASN A 143 7.27 -15.10 10.38
CA ASN A 143 7.98 -15.15 11.67
C ASN A 143 9.50 -15.24 11.49
N LYS A 144 10.06 -14.34 10.65
CA LYS A 144 11.49 -14.37 10.30
C LYS A 144 12.11 -12.97 10.30
N GLY A 145 13.29 -12.86 10.91
CA GLY A 145 14.13 -11.68 10.83
C GLY A 145 14.89 -11.60 9.50
N ARG A 146 15.02 -10.40 8.95
CA ARG A 146 15.74 -10.09 7.74
C ARG A 146 16.60 -8.85 7.92
N ARG A 147 17.88 -8.93 7.63
CA ARG A 147 18.84 -7.82 7.69
C ARG A 147 19.20 -7.36 6.28
N TYR A 148 19.27 -6.06 6.08
CA TYR A 148 19.79 -5.48 4.84
C TYR A 148 21.32 -5.55 4.83
N ILE A 149 21.89 -6.13 3.77
CA ILE A 149 23.33 -6.17 3.52
C ILE A 149 23.75 -4.96 2.69
N GLU A 150 23.00 -4.71 1.61
CA GLU A 150 23.23 -3.61 0.69
C GLU A 150 21.90 -3.23 0.02
N LYS A 151 21.48 -1.97 0.17
CA LYS A 151 20.19 -1.49 -0.37
C LYS A 151 19.05 -2.43 0.03
N ASP A 152 18.42 -3.07 -0.93
CA ASP A 152 17.33 -4.02 -0.76
C ASP A 152 17.77 -5.51 -0.69
N LYS A 153 19.06 -5.76 -0.79
CA LYS A 153 19.65 -7.09 -0.63
C LYS A 153 19.63 -7.49 0.85
N LYS A 154 19.09 -8.65 1.17
CA LYS A 154 18.79 -9.06 2.55
C LYS A 154 19.19 -10.50 2.83
N GLU A 155 19.56 -10.78 4.07
CA GLU A 155 19.83 -12.11 4.61
C GLU A 155 18.94 -12.43 5.80
N GLU A 156 18.79 -13.69 6.12
CA GLU A 156 18.05 -14.11 7.32
C GLU A 156 18.89 -13.84 8.57
N CYS A 157 18.27 -13.35 9.63
CA CYS A 157 18.92 -13.07 10.89
C CYS A 157 18.02 -13.49 12.07
N PRO A 158 18.60 -13.71 13.26
CA PRO A 158 17.80 -13.97 14.47
C PRO A 158 16.87 -12.81 14.80
N ILE A 159 15.71 -13.14 15.40
CA ILE A 159 14.78 -12.14 15.95
C ILE A 159 15.32 -11.72 17.31
N PRO A 160 15.57 -10.41 17.54
CA PRO A 160 16.07 -9.94 18.83
C PRO A 160 15.02 -10.07 19.95
N ASP A 161 15.47 -10.36 21.17
CA ASP A 161 14.61 -10.54 22.35
C ASP A 161 13.72 -9.32 22.62
N TYR A 162 14.22 -8.10 22.40
CA TYR A 162 13.45 -6.86 22.59
C TYR A 162 12.22 -6.71 21.68
N SER A 163 12.15 -7.51 20.61
CA SER A 163 11.04 -7.46 19.62
C SER A 163 9.99 -8.53 19.87
N VAL A 164 10.30 -9.56 20.68
CA VAL A 164 9.45 -10.78 20.82
C VAL A 164 8.05 -10.42 21.31
N GLU A 165 7.93 -9.63 22.37
CA GLU A 165 6.64 -9.23 22.95
C GLU A 165 5.71 -8.56 21.91
N TYR A 166 6.26 -7.61 21.12
CA TYR A 166 5.47 -6.92 20.08
C TYR A 166 5.18 -7.81 18.89
N LEU A 167 6.12 -8.69 18.53
CA LEU A 167 5.93 -9.65 17.48
C LEU A 167 4.78 -10.60 17.81
N GLU A 168 4.75 -11.13 19.03
CA GLU A 168 3.68 -11.99 19.51
C GLU A 168 2.32 -11.28 19.48
N LYS A 169 2.26 -10.05 20.01
CA LYS A 169 1.04 -9.23 19.98
C LYS A 169 0.51 -8.99 18.56
N TYR A 170 1.38 -8.58 17.64
CA TYR A 170 0.97 -8.31 16.26
C TYR A 170 0.60 -9.60 15.52
N ARG A 171 1.31 -10.69 15.82
CA ARG A 171 1.02 -12.01 15.25
C ARG A 171 -0.32 -12.54 15.75
N GLU A 172 -0.64 -12.38 17.02
CA GLU A 172 -1.93 -12.76 17.61
C GLU A 172 -3.08 -12.05 16.89
N THR A 173 -3.02 -10.70 16.78
CA THR A 173 -4.02 -9.92 16.05
C THR A 173 -4.18 -10.38 14.59
N LEU A 174 -3.06 -10.72 13.95
CA LEU A 174 -3.07 -11.23 12.58
C LEU A 174 -3.73 -12.60 12.49
N MET A 175 -3.45 -13.50 13.43
CA MET A 175 -4.04 -14.86 13.47
C MET A 175 -5.52 -14.82 13.80
N GLU A 176 -5.97 -13.92 14.69
CA GLU A 176 -7.40 -13.69 14.93
C GLU A 176 -8.12 -13.29 13.64
N SER A 177 -7.55 -12.36 12.89
CA SER A 177 -8.13 -11.92 11.62
C SER A 177 -8.17 -13.03 10.56
N VAL A 178 -7.17 -13.92 10.56
CA VAL A 178 -7.17 -15.12 9.70
C VAL A 178 -8.26 -16.09 10.13
N ALA A 179 -8.42 -16.32 11.44
CA ALA A 179 -9.43 -17.19 11.98
C ALA A 179 -10.86 -16.73 11.64
N GLU A 180 -11.11 -15.43 11.64
CA GLU A 180 -12.43 -14.84 11.30
C GLU A 180 -12.84 -15.08 9.83
N THR A 181 -11.96 -15.58 8.96
CA THR A 181 -12.30 -15.79 7.53
C THR A 181 -13.20 -17.01 7.28
N SER A 182 -13.23 -18.00 8.17
CA SER A 182 -14.12 -19.15 8.05
C SER A 182 -14.35 -19.87 9.40
N GLU A 183 -15.48 -20.57 9.53
CA GLU A 183 -15.77 -21.39 10.71
C GLU A 183 -14.68 -22.46 10.95
N GLU A 184 -14.16 -23.08 9.89
CA GLU A 184 -13.07 -24.05 9.98
C GLU A 184 -11.80 -23.44 10.58
N PHE A 185 -11.42 -22.23 10.13
CA PHE A 185 -10.25 -21.54 10.66
C PHE A 185 -10.47 -21.08 12.10
N MET A 186 -11.68 -20.69 12.44
CA MET A 186 -12.03 -20.32 13.81
C MET A 186 -11.89 -21.53 14.76
N ASP A 187 -12.41 -22.70 14.38
CA ASP A 187 -12.31 -23.92 15.18
C ASP A 187 -10.85 -24.35 15.37
N ARG A 188 -10.03 -24.28 14.31
CA ARG A 188 -8.61 -24.58 14.37
C ARG A 188 -7.84 -23.61 15.28
N TYR A 189 -8.15 -22.31 15.21
CA TYR A 189 -7.54 -21.30 16.07
C TYR A 189 -7.82 -21.56 17.55
N PHE A 190 -9.07 -21.81 17.91
CA PHE A 190 -9.44 -22.17 19.28
C PHE A 190 -8.92 -23.55 19.71
N GLY A 191 -8.70 -24.45 18.77
CA GLY A 191 -8.02 -25.73 18.97
C GLY A 191 -6.52 -25.62 19.20
N GLY A 192 -5.94 -24.43 19.01
CA GLY A 192 -4.49 -24.17 19.13
C GLY A 192 -3.68 -24.69 17.95
N GLU A 193 -4.30 -24.93 16.80
CA GLU A 193 -3.61 -25.34 15.58
C GLU A 193 -2.95 -24.14 14.88
N GLU A 194 -1.73 -24.36 14.40
CA GLU A 194 -1.02 -23.33 13.63
C GLU A 194 -1.50 -23.30 12.18
N PHE A 195 -1.60 -22.08 11.63
CA PHE A 195 -1.83 -21.85 10.20
C PHE A 195 -0.51 -21.85 9.43
N SER A 196 -0.51 -22.45 8.25
CA SER A 196 0.60 -22.36 7.32
C SER A 196 0.72 -20.92 6.74
N VAL A 197 1.92 -20.55 6.30
CA VAL A 197 2.14 -19.24 5.64
C VAL A 197 1.24 -19.06 4.41
N ALA A 198 0.92 -20.14 3.70
CA ALA A 198 0.04 -20.09 2.53
C ALA A 198 -1.41 -19.77 2.93
N GLU A 199 -1.93 -20.41 3.98
CA GLU A 199 -3.27 -20.13 4.52
C GLU A 199 -3.37 -18.67 5.03
N ILE A 200 -2.38 -18.22 5.80
CA ILE A 200 -2.31 -16.84 6.29
C ILE A 200 -2.32 -15.88 5.11
N SER A 201 -1.50 -16.12 4.09
CA SER A 201 -1.40 -15.22 2.93
C SER A 201 -2.70 -15.18 2.11
N ALA A 202 -3.38 -16.31 1.96
CA ALA A 202 -4.67 -16.36 1.25
C ALA A 202 -5.78 -15.63 2.02
N ALA A 203 -5.87 -15.82 3.34
CA ALA A 203 -6.81 -15.12 4.20
C ALA A 203 -6.55 -13.60 4.21
N LEU A 204 -5.28 -13.19 4.29
CA LEU A 204 -4.91 -11.78 4.21
C LEU A 204 -5.32 -11.15 2.87
N ALA A 205 -5.09 -11.83 1.74
CA ALA A 205 -5.48 -11.30 0.44
C ALA A 205 -7.00 -11.08 0.35
N MET A 206 -7.80 -11.97 0.93
CA MET A 206 -9.25 -11.84 1.01
C MET A 206 -9.64 -10.64 1.89
N ASN A 207 -9.11 -10.56 3.11
CA ASN A 207 -9.42 -9.51 4.09
C ASN A 207 -8.91 -8.12 3.68
N VAL A 208 -7.83 -8.04 2.91
CA VAL A 208 -7.36 -6.79 2.31
C VAL A 208 -8.26 -6.38 1.16
N GLY A 209 -8.71 -7.34 0.34
CA GLY A 209 -9.59 -7.10 -0.79
C GLY A 209 -10.94 -6.51 -0.39
N ASP A 210 -11.52 -6.95 0.72
CA ASP A 210 -12.79 -6.45 1.26
C ASP A 210 -12.63 -5.27 2.25
N GLY A 211 -11.38 -4.91 2.58
CA GLY A 211 -11.07 -3.79 3.47
C GLY A 211 -11.23 -4.09 4.98
N THR A 212 -11.42 -5.36 5.34
CA THR A 212 -11.48 -5.80 6.75
C THR A 212 -10.12 -5.65 7.42
N ILE A 213 -9.05 -5.90 6.69
CA ILE A 213 -7.66 -5.72 7.14
C ILE A 213 -6.96 -4.66 6.29
N VAL A 214 -6.20 -3.81 6.96
CA VAL A 214 -5.32 -2.81 6.35
C VAL A 214 -3.87 -3.10 6.76
N PRO A 215 -3.08 -3.70 5.87
CA PRO A 215 -1.68 -4.00 6.15
C PRO A 215 -0.86 -2.74 6.42
N VAL A 216 0.07 -2.83 7.37
CA VAL A 216 1.07 -1.80 7.60
C VAL A 216 2.46 -2.35 7.28
N CYS A 217 3.07 -1.76 6.26
CA CYS A 217 4.44 -2.02 5.83
C CYS A 217 5.32 -0.81 6.17
N MET A 218 6.62 -0.94 6.06
CA MET A 218 7.51 0.17 6.37
C MET A 218 8.83 0.06 5.60
N GLY A 219 9.54 1.19 5.51
CA GLY A 219 10.84 1.21 4.88
C GLY A 219 11.51 2.57 4.80
N SER A 220 12.63 2.61 4.10
CA SER A 220 13.36 3.81 3.71
C SER A 220 13.53 3.84 2.20
N PRO A 221 12.67 4.56 1.46
CA PRO A 221 12.81 4.68 0.00
C PRO A 221 14.14 5.31 -0.43
N VAL A 222 14.70 6.21 0.37
CA VAL A 222 16.01 6.86 0.09
C VAL A 222 17.14 5.83 0.04
N ASN A 223 17.08 4.82 0.92
CA ASN A 223 18.02 3.72 0.97
C ASN A 223 17.59 2.50 0.13
N LEU A 224 16.42 2.57 -0.53
CA LEU A 224 15.75 1.45 -1.21
C LEU A 224 15.39 0.27 -0.30
N GLN A 225 15.37 0.48 1.01
CA GLN A 225 15.04 -0.54 2.00
C GLN A 225 13.52 -0.65 2.18
N GLY A 226 12.96 -1.86 2.04
CA GLY A 226 11.54 -2.14 2.18
C GLY A 226 10.70 -1.90 0.92
N VAL A 227 11.26 -1.33 -0.13
CA VAL A 227 10.52 -1.06 -1.39
C VAL A 227 10.14 -2.35 -2.10
N SER A 228 11.06 -3.33 -2.19
CA SER A 228 10.73 -4.63 -2.77
C SER A 228 9.68 -5.38 -1.96
N ASN A 229 9.72 -5.26 -0.62
CA ASN A 229 8.69 -5.86 0.23
C ASN A 229 7.32 -5.25 -0.07
N LEU A 230 7.24 -3.91 -0.20
CA LEU A 230 6.00 -3.24 -0.57
C LEU A 230 5.46 -3.74 -1.92
N LEU A 231 6.32 -3.90 -2.93
CA LEU A 231 5.92 -4.43 -4.23
C LEU A 231 5.48 -5.90 -4.17
N ASP A 232 6.15 -6.72 -3.35
CA ASP A 232 5.74 -8.10 -3.08
C ASP A 232 4.38 -8.15 -2.38
N ASP A 233 4.15 -7.29 -1.38
CA ASP A 233 2.90 -7.20 -0.62
C ASP A 233 1.75 -6.69 -1.50
N ILE A 234 1.99 -5.70 -2.37
CA ILE A 234 1.01 -5.25 -3.38
C ILE A 234 0.61 -6.41 -4.28
N CYS A 235 1.57 -7.16 -4.81
CA CYS A 235 1.29 -8.29 -5.69
C CYS A 235 0.65 -9.48 -4.95
N GLY A 236 0.90 -9.62 -3.65
CA GLY A 236 0.41 -10.73 -2.85
C GLY A 236 -0.97 -10.52 -2.24
N TYR A 237 -1.32 -9.28 -1.93
CA TYR A 237 -2.50 -8.99 -1.10
C TYR A 237 -3.52 -8.07 -1.77
N PHE A 238 -3.15 -7.25 -2.75
CA PHE A 238 -4.16 -6.47 -3.46
C PHE A 238 -4.90 -7.34 -4.48
N PRO A 239 -6.22 -7.13 -4.62
CA PRO A 239 -7.01 -7.86 -5.61
C PRO A 239 -6.57 -7.48 -7.03
N ASP A 240 -6.72 -8.42 -7.94
CA ASP A 240 -6.57 -8.19 -9.37
C ASP A 240 -7.70 -7.27 -9.88
N PRO A 241 -7.44 -6.31 -10.78
CA PRO A 241 -8.46 -5.42 -11.32
C PRO A 241 -9.69 -6.14 -11.91
N SER A 242 -9.51 -7.37 -12.39
CA SER A 242 -10.63 -8.17 -12.95
C SER A 242 -11.68 -8.57 -11.91
N THR A 243 -11.34 -8.52 -10.62
CA THR A 243 -12.27 -8.82 -9.52
C THR A 243 -13.12 -7.63 -9.11
N ARG A 244 -12.77 -6.42 -9.55
CA ARG A 244 -13.51 -5.21 -9.23
C ARG A 244 -14.71 -5.06 -10.16
N PRO A 245 -15.95 -4.98 -9.62
CA PRO A 245 -17.13 -4.76 -10.45
C PRO A 245 -17.04 -3.36 -11.08
N CYS A 246 -17.28 -3.30 -12.37
CA CYS A 246 -17.37 -2.05 -13.11
C CYS A 246 -18.71 -2.03 -13.84
N ALA A 247 -19.54 -1.03 -13.57
CA ALA A 247 -20.84 -0.88 -14.17
C ALA A 247 -20.95 0.44 -14.95
N GLY A 248 -21.75 0.44 -15.99
CA GLY A 248 -22.08 1.62 -16.78
C GLY A 248 -23.56 1.65 -17.12
N ILE A 249 -24.02 2.76 -17.67
CA ILE A 249 -25.39 2.91 -18.17
C ILE A 249 -25.34 3.02 -19.69
N ASN A 250 -26.08 2.16 -20.37
CA ASN A 250 -26.30 2.28 -21.79
C ASN A 250 -27.21 3.49 -22.06
N LEU A 251 -26.67 4.54 -22.66
CA LEU A 251 -27.39 5.79 -22.87
C LEU A 251 -28.56 5.66 -23.88
N ASN A 252 -28.58 4.61 -24.69
CA ASN A 252 -29.67 4.38 -25.65
C ASN A 252 -30.85 3.62 -25.04
N THR A 253 -30.56 2.65 -24.15
CA THR A 253 -31.60 1.79 -23.54
C THR A 253 -31.87 2.17 -22.09
N ASN A 254 -31.03 2.99 -21.48
CA ASN A 254 -31.06 3.37 -20.06
C ASN A 254 -30.89 2.17 -19.10
N GLU A 255 -30.35 1.06 -19.60
CA GLU A 255 -30.09 -0.15 -18.84
C GLU A 255 -28.68 -0.13 -18.25
N ILE A 256 -28.56 -0.71 -17.04
CA ILE A 256 -27.24 -0.92 -16.43
C ILE A 256 -26.57 -2.11 -17.12
N PHE A 257 -25.32 -1.95 -17.50
CA PHE A 257 -24.48 -3.06 -17.94
C PHE A 257 -23.26 -3.20 -17.03
N GLU A 258 -22.86 -4.44 -16.78
CA GLU A 258 -21.62 -4.74 -16.09
C GLU A 258 -20.50 -4.95 -17.10
N ALA A 259 -19.45 -4.15 -16.97
CA ALA A 259 -18.22 -4.35 -17.72
C ALA A 259 -17.40 -5.45 -17.04
N ASN A 260 -16.83 -6.34 -17.84
CA ASN A 260 -15.94 -7.39 -17.36
C ASN A 260 -14.76 -7.57 -18.34
N TYR A 261 -13.82 -8.43 -17.98
CA TYR A 261 -12.62 -8.70 -18.76
C TYR A 261 -12.85 -9.75 -19.88
N ASP A 262 -14.08 -9.99 -20.29
CA ASP A 262 -14.41 -10.84 -21.43
C ASP A 262 -14.09 -10.12 -22.76
N PHE A 263 -13.02 -10.56 -23.42
CA PHE A 263 -12.57 -9.97 -24.67
C PHE A 263 -13.53 -10.14 -25.85
N ALA A 264 -14.53 -11.00 -25.72
CA ALA A 264 -15.59 -11.19 -26.74
C ALA A 264 -16.69 -10.12 -26.63
N LYS A 265 -16.76 -9.40 -25.51
CA LYS A 265 -17.74 -8.34 -25.27
C LYS A 265 -17.23 -6.96 -25.72
N PRO A 266 -18.14 -5.99 -25.94
CA PRO A 266 -17.77 -4.61 -26.22
C PRO A 266 -16.85 -4.05 -25.14
N LYS A 267 -15.81 -3.34 -25.56
CA LYS A 267 -14.86 -2.69 -24.66
C LYS A 267 -15.42 -1.37 -24.16
N SER A 268 -15.17 -1.07 -22.90
CA SER A 268 -15.49 0.22 -22.27
C SER A 268 -14.25 0.85 -21.64
N ALA A 269 -14.28 2.16 -21.47
CA ALA A 269 -13.23 2.92 -20.80
C ALA A 269 -13.85 4.10 -20.05
N THR A 270 -13.25 4.45 -18.93
CA THR A 270 -13.60 5.65 -18.15
C THR A 270 -12.46 6.64 -18.24
N ILE A 271 -12.76 7.88 -18.65
CA ILE A 271 -11.80 8.98 -18.63
C ILE A 271 -11.75 9.54 -17.21
N PHE A 272 -10.59 9.50 -16.59
CA PHE A 272 -10.40 10.05 -15.24
C PHE A 272 -9.56 11.33 -15.23
N LYS A 273 -8.77 11.59 -16.29
CA LYS A 273 -7.92 12.76 -16.42
C LYS A 273 -7.78 13.19 -17.86
N THR A 274 -7.72 14.51 -18.09
CA THR A 274 -7.40 15.11 -19.39
C THR A 274 -6.11 15.91 -19.27
N ILE A 275 -5.18 15.66 -20.19
CA ILE A 275 -3.89 16.35 -20.24
C ILE A 275 -3.87 17.26 -21.46
N VAL A 276 -3.22 18.41 -21.34
CA VAL A 276 -2.98 19.35 -22.45
C VAL A 276 -1.49 19.35 -22.76
N ASP A 277 -1.13 18.80 -23.89
CA ASP A 277 0.22 18.87 -24.43
C ASP A 277 0.33 20.01 -25.44
N PRO A 278 1.35 20.87 -25.37
CA PRO A 278 1.53 22.00 -26.28
C PRO A 278 1.63 21.61 -27.77
N PHE A 279 2.06 20.38 -28.06
CA PHE A 279 2.28 19.90 -29.42
C PHE A 279 1.16 18.97 -29.91
N LEU A 280 0.61 18.14 -29.02
CA LEU A 280 -0.42 17.14 -29.35
C LEU A 280 -1.85 17.64 -29.07
N GLY A 281 -1.99 18.73 -28.33
CA GLY A 281 -3.31 19.24 -27.92
C GLY A 281 -3.86 18.52 -26.69
N LYS A 282 -5.21 18.45 -26.60
CA LYS A 282 -5.91 17.77 -25.50
C LYS A 282 -6.00 16.28 -25.79
N TYR A 283 -5.65 15.45 -24.79
CA TYR A 283 -5.89 14.01 -24.83
C TYR A 283 -6.24 13.47 -23.42
N SER A 284 -6.96 12.38 -23.38
CA SER A 284 -7.54 11.77 -22.19
C SER A 284 -7.28 10.28 -22.17
#